data_94a26684f0b1759d635e34f74ba7992d
#
_entry.id   94a26684f0b1759d635e34f74ba7992d
#
_cell.length_a   1.000
_cell.length_b   1.000
_cell.length_c   1.000
_cell.angle_alpha   90.00
_cell.angle_beta   90.00
_cell.angle_gamma   90.00
#
_symmetry.space_group_name_H-M   'P 1'
#
loop_
_entity.id
_entity.type
_entity.pdbx_description
1 polymer ?
#
loop_
_entity_poly.entity_id
_entity_poly.type
_entity_poly.pdbx_seq_one_letter_code
_entity_poly.pdbx_strand_id
1 'polypeptide(L)'
;MKLIKVVKSDKPLKKWTAIFKKDDGKEKKTDFGYYNVKDLKNDYTLHKDKERRRRYRIRHEKDLKTNDPTRAGYLSRFLLWGDSTSLKKNIQNYKKKFNL
;
A
#
# COMPACT_ATOMS: atom_id res chain seq x y z
N MET A 1 14.16 -10.74 0.75
CA MET A 1 12.72 -10.41 0.48
C MET A 1 12.63 -9.45 -0.69
N LYS A 2 11.77 -9.74 -1.65
CA LYS A 2 11.53 -8.88 -2.81
C LYS A 2 10.03 -8.65 -2.99
N LEU A 3 9.63 -7.43 -3.32
CA LEU A 3 8.28 -7.15 -3.79
C LEU A 3 8.23 -7.43 -5.28
N ILE A 4 7.50 -8.49 -5.67
CA ILE A 4 7.48 -8.97 -7.05
C ILE A 4 6.50 -8.16 -7.88
N LYS A 5 5.26 -8.01 -7.39
CA LYS A 5 4.22 -7.27 -8.10
C LYS A 5 3.08 -6.89 -7.16
N VAL A 6 2.28 -5.92 -7.62
CA VAL A 6 1.02 -5.51 -6.99
C VAL A 6 -0.07 -5.71 -8.02
N VAL A 7 -1.05 -6.52 -7.70
CA VAL A 7 -2.16 -6.88 -8.58
C VAL A 7 -3.49 -6.59 -7.92
N LYS A 8 -4.59 -6.60 -8.67
CA LYS A 8 -5.92 -6.45 -8.09
C LYS A 8 -6.19 -7.60 -7.12
N SER A 9 -6.76 -7.26 -5.96
CA SER A 9 -7.17 -8.28 -4.99
C SER A 9 -8.41 -9.03 -5.48
N ASP A 10 -8.48 -10.30 -5.17
CA ASP A 10 -9.67 -11.12 -5.39
C ASP A 10 -10.66 -11.06 -4.22
N LYS A 11 -10.32 -10.32 -3.16
CA LYS A 11 -11.18 -10.13 -1.99
C LYS A 11 -12.07 -8.92 -2.17
N PRO A 12 -13.39 -9.04 -1.85
CA PRO A 12 -14.38 -8.01 -2.20
C PRO A 12 -14.16 -6.64 -1.55
N LEU A 13 -13.53 -6.58 -0.38
CA LEU A 13 -13.31 -5.32 0.33
C LEU A 13 -11.86 -4.81 0.27
N LYS A 14 -11.03 -5.42 -0.57
CA LYS A 14 -9.63 -5.04 -0.73
C LYS A 14 -9.36 -4.59 -2.16
N LYS A 15 -8.49 -3.58 -2.32
CA LYS A 15 -8.14 -3.05 -3.66
C LYS A 15 -7.07 -3.88 -4.33
N TRP A 16 -6.00 -4.18 -3.60
CA TRP A 16 -4.76 -4.71 -4.16
C TRP A 16 -4.20 -5.85 -3.34
N THR A 17 -3.41 -6.67 -4.00
CA THR A 17 -2.59 -7.72 -3.36
C THR A 17 -1.14 -7.47 -3.72
N ALA A 18 -0.30 -7.30 -2.71
CA ALA A 18 1.15 -7.25 -2.89
C ALA A 18 1.71 -8.66 -2.77
N ILE A 19 2.53 -9.05 -3.73
CA ILE A 19 3.15 -10.38 -3.77
C ILE A 19 4.64 -10.22 -3.52
N PHE A 20 5.09 -10.77 -2.40
CA PHE A 20 6.50 -10.78 -1.99
C PHE A 20 7.11 -12.15 -2.19
N LYS A 21 8.40 -12.18 -2.52
CA LYS A 21 9.18 -13.41 -2.52
C LYS A 21 10.19 -13.36 -1.38
N LYS A 22 10.09 -14.33 -0.48
CA LYS A 22 11.01 -14.46 0.65
C LYS A 22 12.35 -15.05 0.19
N ASP A 23 13.38 -14.91 1.05
CA ASP A 23 14.71 -15.40 0.77
C ASP A 23 14.76 -16.94 0.60
N ASP A 24 13.82 -17.65 1.22
CA ASP A 24 13.68 -19.11 1.07
C ASP A 24 12.93 -19.52 -0.21
N GLY A 25 12.55 -18.56 -1.06
CA GLY A 25 11.83 -18.81 -2.30
C GLY A 25 10.32 -18.89 -2.16
N LYS A 26 9.77 -18.85 -0.96
CA LYS A 26 8.32 -18.87 -0.73
C LYS A 26 7.71 -17.49 -0.96
N GLU A 27 6.46 -17.49 -1.43
CA GLU A 27 5.71 -16.25 -1.61
C GLU A 27 4.94 -15.88 -0.35
N LYS A 28 4.83 -14.55 -0.12
CA LYS A 28 3.90 -13.98 0.85
C LYS A 28 2.98 -13.01 0.11
N LYS A 29 1.67 -13.17 0.29
CA LYS A 29 0.66 -12.28 -0.30
C LYS A 29 0.00 -11.46 0.80
N THR A 30 -0.11 -10.15 0.58
CA THR A 30 -0.75 -9.23 1.51
C THR A 30 -1.78 -8.40 0.77
N ASP A 31 -3.05 -8.56 1.14
CA ASP A 31 -4.12 -7.72 0.61
C ASP A 31 -4.15 -6.39 1.36
N PHE A 32 -4.31 -5.29 0.61
CA PHE A 32 -4.32 -3.97 1.22
C PHE A 32 -5.22 -3.01 0.46
N GLY A 33 -5.55 -1.89 1.12
CA GLY A 33 -6.44 -0.88 0.58
C GLY A 33 -7.91 -1.26 0.78
N TYR A 34 -8.70 -0.29 1.25
CA TYR A 34 -10.14 -0.51 1.45
C TYR A 34 -10.90 -0.20 0.17
N TYR A 35 -11.62 -1.18 -0.36
CA TYR A 35 -12.52 -0.98 -1.50
C TYR A 35 -13.90 -0.59 -0.98
N ASN A 36 -14.34 0.64 -1.31
CA ASN A 36 -15.62 1.18 -0.86
C ASN A 36 -16.44 1.60 -2.08
N VAL A 37 -17.55 0.89 -2.35
CA VAL A 37 -18.41 1.19 -3.50
C VAL A 37 -19.09 2.56 -3.39
N LYS A 38 -19.21 3.11 -2.17
CA LYS A 38 -19.80 4.44 -1.94
C LYS A 38 -18.78 5.56 -2.09
N ASP A 39 -17.50 5.25 -2.12
CA ASP A 39 -16.42 6.22 -2.29
C ASP A 39 -15.26 5.56 -3.04
N LEU A 40 -15.41 5.47 -4.36
CA LEU A 40 -14.43 4.78 -5.22
C LEU A 40 -13.09 5.49 -5.30
N LYS A 41 -13.06 6.80 -4.99
CA LYS A 41 -11.83 7.60 -5.01
C LYS A 41 -11.38 7.92 -3.58
N ASN A 42 -11.29 6.89 -2.73
CA ASN A 42 -11.06 7.08 -1.30
C ASN A 42 -9.59 7.04 -0.86
N ASP A 43 -8.64 6.99 -1.79
CA ASP A 43 -7.22 7.13 -1.43
C ASP A 43 -6.54 8.23 -2.26
N TYR A 44 -5.34 8.62 -1.85
CA TYR A 44 -4.66 9.79 -2.41
C TYR A 44 -4.34 9.61 -3.91
N THR A 45 -4.05 8.41 -4.37
CA THR A 45 -3.78 8.17 -5.80
C THR A 45 -4.99 8.49 -6.68
N LEU A 46 -6.18 8.52 -6.10
CA LEU A 46 -7.45 8.74 -6.80
C LEU A 46 -8.02 10.14 -6.56
N HIS A 47 -8.15 10.59 -5.30
CA HIS A 47 -8.73 11.91 -5.01
C HIS A 47 -7.72 13.05 -5.08
N LYS A 48 -6.42 12.77 -4.95
CA LYS A 48 -5.32 13.75 -5.06
C LYS A 48 -5.39 14.88 -4.03
N ASP A 49 -6.05 14.65 -2.91
CA ASP A 49 -6.28 15.65 -1.87
C ASP A 49 -5.21 15.51 -0.77
N LYS A 50 -4.29 16.48 -0.73
CA LYS A 50 -3.17 16.48 0.22
C LYS A 50 -3.62 16.62 1.67
N GLU A 51 -4.72 17.31 1.94
CA GLU A 51 -5.23 17.46 3.30
C GLU A 51 -5.83 16.14 3.81
N ARG A 52 -6.57 15.41 2.96
CA ARG A 52 -7.04 14.06 3.30
C ARG A 52 -5.86 13.13 3.53
N ARG A 53 -4.80 13.24 2.71
CA ARG A 53 -3.57 12.46 2.90
C ARG A 53 -2.93 12.74 4.26
N ARG A 54 -2.82 14.01 4.63
CA ARG A 54 -2.25 14.40 5.93
C ARG A 54 -3.04 13.80 7.08
N ARG A 55 -4.37 13.89 7.03
CA ARG A 55 -5.26 13.33 8.06
C ARG A 55 -5.17 11.81 8.14
N TYR A 56 -5.09 11.14 7.00
CA TYR A 56 -4.89 9.70 6.95
C TYR A 56 -3.59 9.30 7.66
N ARG A 57 -2.50 9.98 7.34
CA ARG A 57 -1.19 9.70 7.91
C ARG A 57 -1.17 9.84 9.43
N ILE A 58 -1.85 10.86 9.95
CA ILE A 58 -1.97 11.08 11.39
C ILE A 58 -2.76 9.94 12.06
N ARG A 59 -3.91 9.58 11.48
CA ARG A 59 -4.76 8.53 12.06
C ARG A 59 -4.12 7.15 12.03
N HIS A 60 -3.29 6.88 11.03
CA HIS A 60 -2.69 5.57 10.81
C HIS A 60 -1.21 5.49 11.17
N GLU A 61 -0.69 6.51 11.86
CA GLU A 61 0.72 6.55 12.24
C GLU A 61 1.14 5.30 13.03
N LYS A 62 0.28 4.81 13.90
CA LYS A 62 0.55 3.60 14.69
C LYS A 62 0.80 2.34 13.84
N ASP A 63 0.28 2.31 12.61
CA ASP A 63 0.48 1.17 11.71
C ASP A 63 1.95 0.98 11.35
N LEU A 64 2.74 2.05 11.42
CA LEU A 64 4.18 2.01 11.12
C LEU A 64 5.03 1.47 12.27
N LYS A 65 4.46 1.31 13.46
CA LYS A 65 5.19 0.82 14.64
C LYS A 65 5.54 -0.66 14.55
N THR A 66 4.92 -1.39 13.62
CA THR A 66 5.25 -2.80 13.38
C THR A 66 6.62 -2.97 12.74
N ASN A 67 7.17 -1.93 12.11
CA ASN A 67 8.43 -1.96 11.36
C ASN A 67 8.49 -3.08 10.31
N ASP A 68 7.32 -3.46 9.78
CA ASP A 68 7.20 -4.57 8.83
C ASP A 68 6.58 -4.07 7.51
N PRO A 69 7.41 -3.85 6.47
CA PRO A 69 6.93 -3.33 5.18
C PRO A 69 6.12 -4.35 4.37
N THR A 70 5.92 -5.56 4.86
CA THR A 70 5.05 -6.55 4.21
C THR A 70 3.61 -6.47 4.72
N ARG A 71 3.32 -5.63 5.70
CA ARG A 71 1.99 -5.49 6.28
C ARG A 71 1.12 -4.50 5.50
N ALA A 72 -0.19 -4.74 5.58
CA ALA A 72 -1.19 -3.92 4.87
C ALA A 72 -1.13 -2.44 5.24
N GLY A 73 -0.90 -2.10 6.51
CA GLY A 73 -0.79 -0.73 6.98
C GLY A 73 0.37 0.02 6.31
N TYR A 74 1.53 -0.61 6.19
CA TYR A 74 2.68 -0.05 5.46
C TYR A 74 2.37 0.15 3.98
N LEU A 75 1.81 -0.87 3.36
CA LEU A 75 1.50 -0.83 1.93
C LEU A 75 0.49 0.28 1.62
N SER A 76 -0.58 0.38 2.39
CA SER A 76 -1.58 1.45 2.20
C SER A 76 -0.95 2.82 2.38
N ARG A 77 -0.18 3.02 3.45
CA ARG A 77 0.46 4.31 3.76
C ARG A 77 1.40 4.79 2.65
N PHE A 78 2.21 3.91 2.11
CA PHE A 78 3.23 4.30 1.14
C PHE A 78 2.80 4.16 -0.31
N LEU A 79 1.88 3.25 -0.64
CA LEU A 79 1.44 3.03 -2.01
C LEU A 79 0.18 3.82 -2.37
N LEU A 80 -0.80 3.88 -1.47
CA LEU A 80 -2.08 4.56 -1.72
C LEU A 80 -2.13 5.98 -1.18
N TRP A 81 -1.36 6.26 -0.13
CA TRP A 81 -1.26 7.55 0.54
C TRP A 81 0.17 8.07 0.55
N GLY A 82 0.95 7.67 -0.46
CA GLY A 82 2.35 8.03 -0.61
C GLY A 82 2.54 9.46 -1.13
N ASP A 83 3.77 9.77 -1.54
CA ASP A 83 4.12 11.12 -1.96
C ASP A 83 3.65 11.45 -3.37
N SER A 84 3.38 10.43 -4.18
CA SER A 84 2.90 10.60 -5.55
C SER A 84 1.45 10.17 -5.69
N THR A 85 0.74 10.73 -6.67
CA THR A 85 -0.56 10.25 -7.10
C THR A 85 -0.45 9.06 -8.07
N SER A 86 0.76 8.70 -8.48
CA SER A 86 1.03 7.54 -9.33
C SER A 86 1.33 6.32 -8.46
N LEU A 87 0.47 5.31 -8.54
CA LEU A 87 0.68 4.04 -7.84
C LEU A 87 2.01 3.39 -8.27
N LYS A 88 2.29 3.38 -9.56
CA LYS A 88 3.54 2.82 -10.10
C LYS A 88 4.78 3.49 -9.50
N LYS A 89 4.76 4.83 -9.43
CA LYS A 89 5.87 5.59 -8.84
C LYS A 89 6.02 5.30 -7.34
N ASN A 90 4.90 5.23 -6.63
CA ASN A 90 4.90 4.89 -5.21
C ASN A 90 5.47 3.48 -4.96
N ILE A 91 5.14 2.52 -5.83
CA ILE A 91 5.70 1.17 -5.75
C ILE A 91 7.23 1.20 -5.93
N GLN A 92 7.72 1.93 -6.93
CA GLN A 92 9.16 2.07 -7.18
C GLN A 92 9.88 2.69 -5.98
N ASN A 93 9.32 3.77 -5.42
CA ASN A 93 9.86 4.44 -4.24
C ASN A 93 9.87 3.50 -3.02
N TYR A 94 8.82 2.71 -2.86
CA TYR A 94 8.69 1.75 -1.76
C TYR A 94 9.76 0.67 -1.82
N LYS A 95 9.96 0.10 -2.99
CA LYS A 95 10.99 -0.92 -3.22
C LYS A 95 12.37 -0.38 -2.89
N LYS A 96 12.65 0.85 -3.30
CA LYS A 96 13.94 1.52 -3.03
C LYS A 96 14.11 1.80 -1.54
N LYS A 97 13.08 2.36 -0.89
CA LYS A 97 13.12 2.76 0.52
C LYS A 97 13.35 1.56 1.45
N PHE A 98 12.71 0.44 1.19
CA PHE A 98 12.75 -0.75 2.05
C PHE A 98 13.59 -1.88 1.47
N ASN A 99 14.35 -1.60 0.42
CA ASN A 99 15.24 -2.57 -0.22
C ASN A 99 14.50 -3.85 -0.63
N LEU A 100 13.40 -3.65 -1.28
CA LEU A 100 12.54 -4.74 -1.79
C LEU A 100 12.73 -4.92 -3.34
#